data_66c73be30b7f614def893dd5b37b7abb
#
_entry.id   66c73be30b7f614def893dd5b37b7abb
#
_cell.length_a   1.000
_cell.length_b   1.000
_cell.length_c   1.000
_cell.angle_alpha   90.00
_cell.angle_beta   90.00
_cell.angle_gamma   90.00
#
_symmetry.space_group_name_H-M   'P 1'
#
loop_
_entity.id
_entity.type
_entity.pdbx_description
1 polymer ?
#
loop_
_entity_poly.entity_id
_entity_poly.type
_entity_poly.pdbx_seq_one_letter_code
_entity_poly.pdbx_strand_id
1 'polypeptide(L)'
;MIDIVSATRLPEDQFWNNTALGLSLGRMMLETRLNACPIYDNKRGLGEVYNERLAAEDCGEYVVFVHDDVWIDDYYLANRVIEGLERFDVIGVAGNTRRRPGQPSWGFVDPQFNWEEKGYLSGWVAHGDAPFGKISAFGPAPAACELMD
;
A
#
# COMPACT_ATOMS: atom_id res chain seq x y z
N MET A 1 10.77 -2.66 -13.54
CA MET A 1 11.20 -2.27 -12.18
C MET A 1 9.98 -1.76 -11.43
N ILE A 2 9.85 -2.11 -10.17
CA ILE A 2 8.74 -1.71 -9.30
C ILE A 2 9.32 -0.80 -8.22
N ASP A 3 8.94 0.47 -8.20
CA ASP A 3 9.35 1.41 -7.17
C ASP A 3 8.46 1.27 -5.93
N ILE A 4 9.06 0.99 -4.79
CA ILE A 4 8.38 0.99 -3.49
C ILE A 4 8.61 2.35 -2.84
N VAL A 5 7.62 3.21 -2.91
CA VAL A 5 7.69 4.61 -2.49
C VAL A 5 7.06 4.78 -1.13
N SER A 6 7.81 5.32 -0.19
CA SER A 6 7.34 5.62 1.16
C SER A 6 7.87 6.98 1.61
N ALA A 7 7.02 7.78 2.21
CA ALA A 7 7.44 9.02 2.85
C ALA A 7 7.44 8.83 4.37
N THR A 8 8.59 8.98 4.98
CA THR A 8 8.79 8.84 6.44
C THR A 8 9.29 10.13 7.07
N ARG A 9 8.92 10.38 8.33
CA ARG A 9 9.48 11.48 9.14
C ARG A 9 10.83 11.13 9.76
N LEU A 10 11.24 9.89 9.63
CA LEU A 10 12.48 9.37 10.22
C LEU A 10 13.68 9.60 9.29
N PRO A 11 14.89 9.74 9.83
CA PRO A 11 16.12 9.71 9.04
C PRO A 11 16.37 8.27 8.52
N GLU A 12 17.28 8.16 7.55
CA GLU A 12 17.55 6.94 6.82
C GLU A 12 17.88 5.74 7.71
N ASP A 13 18.79 5.92 8.67
CA ASP A 13 19.21 4.84 9.59
C ASP A 13 18.05 4.31 10.43
N GLN A 14 17.15 5.19 10.87
CA GLN A 14 15.97 4.80 11.63
C GLN A 14 14.90 4.14 10.76
N PHE A 15 14.72 4.60 9.53
CA PHE A 15 13.81 3.95 8.59
C PHE A 15 14.18 2.46 8.41
N TRP A 16 15.42 2.19 8.05
CA TRP A 16 15.86 0.81 7.77
C TRP A 16 15.90 -0.10 8.99
N ASN A 17 16.13 0.43 10.17
CA ASN A 17 16.31 -0.39 11.39
C ASN A 17 15.06 -0.46 12.29
N ASN A 18 14.13 0.49 12.17
CA ASN A 18 13.05 0.63 13.16
C ASN A 18 11.64 0.66 12.55
N THR A 19 11.50 0.80 11.20
CA THR A 19 10.16 0.77 10.62
C THR A 19 9.77 -0.63 10.13
N ALA A 20 8.47 -0.89 10.10
CA ALA A 20 7.92 -2.12 9.56
C ALA A 20 8.32 -2.32 8.09
N LEU A 21 8.20 -1.25 7.29
CA LEU A 21 8.56 -1.28 5.88
C LEU A 21 10.06 -1.48 5.67
N GLY A 22 10.91 -0.71 6.35
CA GLY A 22 12.37 -0.83 6.20
C GLY A 22 12.86 -2.24 6.52
N LEU A 23 12.38 -2.83 7.61
CA LEU A 23 12.69 -4.22 7.99
C LEU A 23 12.15 -5.23 6.96
N SER A 24 10.97 -4.98 6.39
CA SER A 24 10.38 -5.83 5.34
C SER A 24 11.21 -5.81 4.06
N LEU A 25 11.58 -4.62 3.59
CA LEU A 25 12.42 -4.45 2.40
C LEU A 25 13.81 -5.05 2.60
N GLY A 26 14.37 -4.93 3.81
CA GLY A 26 15.64 -5.61 4.15
C GLY A 26 15.58 -7.12 4.01
N ARG A 27 14.44 -7.76 4.32
CA ARG A 27 14.20 -9.19 4.08
C ARG A 27 14.05 -9.55 2.60
N MET A 28 13.61 -8.59 1.77
CA MET A 28 13.33 -8.77 0.35
C MET A 28 14.47 -8.28 -0.56
N MET A 29 15.64 -7.96 -0.02
CA MET A 29 16.79 -7.39 -0.74
C MET A 29 17.31 -8.24 -1.94
N LEU A 30 16.96 -9.52 -1.99
CA LEU A 30 17.31 -10.41 -3.11
C LEU A 30 16.29 -10.34 -4.27
N GLU A 31 15.15 -9.68 -4.09
CA GLU A 31 14.16 -9.47 -5.16
C GLU A 31 14.56 -8.26 -6.00
N THR A 32 15.30 -8.50 -7.07
CA THR A 32 15.92 -7.45 -7.91
C THR A 32 14.93 -6.61 -8.72
N ARG A 33 13.65 -6.99 -8.77
CA ARG A 33 12.61 -6.21 -9.44
C ARG A 33 12.04 -5.09 -8.56
N LEU A 34 12.29 -5.15 -7.24
CA LEU A 34 11.89 -4.11 -6.30
C LEU A 34 13.00 -3.08 -6.15
N ASN A 35 12.63 -1.82 -6.25
CA ASN A 35 13.51 -0.67 -6.01
C ASN A 35 12.93 0.15 -4.85
N ALA A 36 13.65 0.23 -3.74
CA ALA A 36 13.21 1.01 -2.59
C ALA A 36 13.46 2.51 -2.83
N CYS A 37 12.41 3.32 -2.75
CA CYS A 37 12.43 4.77 -2.95
C CYS A 37 11.87 5.50 -1.71
N PRO A 38 12.49 5.38 -0.52
CA PRO A 38 12.03 6.09 0.65
C PRO A 38 12.40 7.58 0.58
N ILE A 39 11.50 8.43 1.06
CA ILE A 39 11.70 9.88 1.23
C ILE A 39 11.83 10.13 2.73
N TYR A 40 13.07 10.35 3.16
CA TYR A 40 13.42 10.53 4.58
C TYR A 40 13.15 11.96 5.07
N ASP A 41 13.08 12.14 6.40
CA ASP A 41 12.88 13.45 7.05
C ASP A 41 11.74 14.27 6.44
N ASN A 42 10.73 13.59 5.90
CA ASN A 42 9.63 14.22 5.16
C ASN A 42 8.75 15.08 6.06
N LYS A 43 8.55 16.34 5.64
CA LYS A 43 7.65 17.31 6.28
C LYS A 43 6.56 17.80 5.34
N ARG A 44 6.52 17.28 4.12
CA ARG A 44 5.59 17.66 3.05
C ARG A 44 4.38 16.73 3.01
N GLY A 45 3.33 17.14 2.31
CA GLY A 45 2.15 16.29 2.10
C GLY A 45 2.46 15.06 1.23
N LEU A 46 1.82 13.92 1.50
CA LEU A 46 2.05 12.69 0.74
C LEU A 46 1.76 12.88 -0.75
N GLY A 47 0.66 13.56 -1.11
CA GLY A 47 0.33 13.80 -2.52
C GLY A 47 1.39 14.59 -3.28
N GLU A 48 2.07 15.53 -2.61
CA GLU A 48 3.17 16.30 -3.20
C GLU A 48 4.35 15.39 -3.54
N VAL A 49 4.86 14.65 -2.54
CA VAL A 49 6.05 13.81 -2.72
C VAL A 49 5.79 12.60 -3.63
N TYR A 50 4.57 12.07 -3.64
CA TYR A 50 4.19 10.98 -4.53
C TYR A 50 4.08 11.45 -5.98
N ASN A 51 3.51 12.64 -6.22
CA ASN A 51 3.47 13.23 -7.56
C ASN A 51 4.87 13.55 -8.10
N GLU A 52 5.80 13.99 -7.25
CA GLU A 52 7.20 14.18 -7.65
C GLU A 52 7.84 12.87 -8.11
N ARG A 53 7.61 11.75 -7.40
CA ARG A 53 8.12 10.46 -7.81
C ARG A 53 7.53 10.00 -9.13
N LEU A 54 6.23 10.16 -9.33
CA LEU A 54 5.56 9.81 -10.59
C LEU A 54 6.05 10.65 -11.77
N ALA A 55 6.50 11.88 -11.54
CA ALA A 55 7.02 12.77 -12.58
C ALA A 55 8.53 12.61 -12.83
N ALA A 56 9.23 11.80 -12.04
CA ALA A 56 10.67 11.63 -12.18
C ALA A 56 11.03 10.85 -13.45
N GLU A 57 12.09 11.28 -14.14
CA GLU A 57 12.55 10.62 -15.39
C GLU A 57 12.96 9.15 -15.18
N ASP A 58 13.43 8.82 -13.98
CA ASP A 58 13.83 7.47 -13.57
C ASP A 58 12.73 6.70 -12.85
N CYS A 59 11.47 7.15 -12.93
CA CYS A 59 10.33 6.45 -12.35
C CYS A 59 10.21 5.04 -12.91
N GLY A 60 10.02 4.06 -12.03
CA GLY A 60 9.81 2.68 -12.43
C GLY A 60 8.54 2.49 -13.26
N GLU A 61 8.47 1.41 -14.02
CA GLU A 61 7.28 1.04 -14.81
C GLU A 61 6.05 0.86 -13.93
N TYR A 62 6.24 0.35 -12.73
CA TYR A 62 5.22 0.19 -11.69
C TYR A 62 5.63 0.94 -10.44
N VAL A 63 4.66 1.51 -9.74
CA VAL A 63 4.88 2.23 -8.48
C VAL A 63 3.93 1.70 -7.41
N VAL A 64 4.48 1.39 -6.25
CA VAL A 64 3.73 1.00 -5.05
C VAL A 64 3.92 2.07 -3.99
N PHE A 65 2.85 2.75 -3.61
CA PHE A 65 2.84 3.68 -2.49
C PHE A 65 2.49 2.93 -1.21
N VAL A 66 3.32 3.04 -0.19
CA VAL A 66 3.13 2.31 1.06
C VAL A 66 3.63 3.13 2.24
N HIS A 67 2.92 3.08 3.38
CA HIS A 67 3.33 3.73 4.61
C HIS A 67 4.51 3.01 5.28
N ASP A 68 5.30 3.73 6.06
CA ASP A 68 6.49 3.18 6.74
C ASP A 68 6.16 2.22 7.90
N ASP A 69 4.93 2.26 8.41
CA ASP A 69 4.40 1.38 9.46
C ASP A 69 3.76 0.07 8.94
N VAL A 70 3.85 -0.19 7.63
CA VAL A 70 3.27 -1.39 6.99
C VAL A 70 4.31 -2.50 6.86
N TRP A 71 3.99 -3.70 7.37
CA TRP A 71 4.73 -4.92 7.10
C TRP A 71 4.38 -5.49 5.73
N ILE A 72 5.38 -5.72 4.89
CA ILE A 72 5.22 -6.51 3.66
C ILE A 72 5.58 -7.96 4.00
N ASP A 73 4.56 -8.81 4.12
CA ASP A 73 4.72 -10.20 4.49
C ASP A 73 4.67 -11.16 3.29
N ASP A 74 4.43 -10.63 2.10
CA ASP A 74 4.37 -11.41 0.86
C ASP A 74 5.68 -11.31 0.08
N TYR A 75 6.48 -12.37 0.13
CA TYR A 75 7.71 -12.48 -0.67
C TYR A 75 7.48 -12.54 -2.19
N TYR A 76 6.24 -12.74 -2.63
CA TYR A 76 5.84 -12.71 -4.04
C TYR A 76 5.23 -11.37 -4.46
N LEU A 77 5.42 -10.31 -3.67
CA LEU A 77 4.89 -8.98 -3.95
C LEU A 77 5.10 -8.54 -5.41
N ALA A 78 6.32 -8.69 -5.93
CA ALA A 78 6.64 -8.30 -7.30
C ALA A 78 5.77 -9.03 -8.35
N ASN A 79 5.53 -10.34 -8.16
CA ASN A 79 4.66 -11.12 -9.05
C ASN A 79 3.21 -10.63 -8.94
N ARG A 80 2.71 -10.40 -7.72
CA ARG A 80 1.32 -9.98 -7.52
C ARG A 80 1.04 -8.59 -8.05
N VAL A 81 2.01 -7.67 -7.94
CA VAL A 81 1.89 -6.32 -8.53
C VAL A 81 1.77 -6.43 -10.05
N ILE A 82 2.66 -7.19 -10.71
CA ILE A 82 2.64 -7.37 -12.16
C ILE A 82 1.34 -8.05 -12.60
N GLU A 83 0.98 -9.19 -12.02
CA GLU A 83 -0.24 -9.94 -12.35
C GLU A 83 -1.52 -9.12 -12.12
N GLY A 84 -1.55 -8.29 -11.07
CA GLY A 84 -2.67 -7.42 -10.78
C GLY A 84 -2.82 -6.31 -11.81
N LEU A 85 -1.72 -5.67 -12.19
CA LEU A 85 -1.69 -4.58 -13.17
C LEU A 85 -1.85 -5.05 -14.64
N GLU A 86 -1.80 -6.36 -14.92
CA GLU A 86 -2.28 -6.92 -16.19
C GLU A 86 -3.80 -6.85 -16.34
N ARG A 87 -4.54 -6.68 -15.24
CA ARG A 87 -6.01 -6.70 -15.20
C ARG A 87 -6.64 -5.38 -14.79
N PHE A 88 -5.92 -4.56 -14.02
CA PHE A 88 -6.40 -3.30 -13.45
C PHE A 88 -5.34 -2.23 -13.62
N ASP A 89 -5.77 -0.98 -13.82
CA ASP A 89 -4.85 0.17 -13.92
C ASP A 89 -4.27 0.57 -12.57
N VAL A 90 -5.01 0.32 -11.48
CA VAL A 90 -4.60 0.56 -10.10
C VAL A 90 -5.06 -0.62 -9.24
N ILE A 91 -4.21 -1.04 -8.31
CA ILE A 91 -4.50 -2.13 -7.36
C ILE A 91 -4.28 -1.67 -5.93
N GLY A 92 -5.06 -2.20 -5.00
CA GLY A 92 -4.93 -1.98 -3.56
C GLY A 92 -5.17 -3.29 -2.79
N VAL A 93 -4.89 -3.28 -1.50
CA VAL A 93 -5.03 -4.47 -0.62
C VAL A 93 -6.43 -4.63 -0.06
N ALA A 94 -7.20 -3.54 -0.01
CA ALA A 94 -8.60 -3.54 0.43
C ALA A 94 -9.39 -2.51 -0.38
N GLY A 95 -10.69 -2.72 -0.53
CA GLY A 95 -11.51 -1.79 -1.28
C GLY A 95 -13.01 -2.02 -1.10
N ASN A 96 -13.79 -1.16 -1.75
CA ASN A 96 -15.23 -1.18 -1.78
C ASN A 96 -15.71 -1.17 -3.23
N THR A 97 -16.61 -2.09 -3.57
CA THR A 97 -17.17 -2.24 -4.91
C THR A 97 -18.22 -1.19 -5.25
N ARG A 98 -18.57 -0.32 -4.29
CA ARG A 98 -19.46 0.84 -4.52
C ARG A 98 -18.93 2.09 -3.81
N ARG A 99 -19.35 3.25 -4.31
CA ARG A 99 -19.08 4.55 -3.70
C ARG A 99 -20.38 5.26 -3.33
N ARG A 100 -20.43 5.84 -2.12
CA ARG A 100 -21.55 6.67 -1.64
C ARG A 100 -21.11 8.13 -1.46
N PRO A 101 -22.00 9.11 -1.71
CA PRO A 101 -21.70 10.51 -1.37
C PRO A 101 -21.36 10.69 0.12
N GLY A 102 -20.27 11.41 0.42
CA GLY A 102 -19.83 11.66 1.78
C GLY A 102 -19.10 10.49 2.46
N GLN A 103 -18.84 9.41 1.76
CA GLN A 103 -18.06 8.27 2.26
C GLN A 103 -16.59 8.67 2.50
N PRO A 104 -16.06 8.50 3.73
CA PRO A 104 -14.72 8.97 4.09
C PRO A 104 -13.58 8.06 3.63
N SER A 105 -13.84 6.75 3.52
CA SER A 105 -12.86 5.75 3.05
C SER A 105 -13.56 4.49 2.54
N TRP A 106 -12.80 3.52 2.04
CA TRP A 106 -13.33 2.26 1.50
C TRP A 106 -14.17 1.45 2.51
N GLY A 107 -13.81 1.47 3.79
CA GLY A 107 -14.45 0.65 4.83
C GLY A 107 -15.68 1.28 5.49
N PHE A 108 -15.92 2.59 5.29
CA PHE A 108 -16.98 3.32 6.01
C PHE A 108 -17.98 3.95 5.05
N VAL A 109 -19.25 4.02 5.45
CA VAL A 109 -20.33 4.54 4.62
C VAL A 109 -20.65 6.02 4.87
N ASP A 110 -20.20 6.58 6.00
CA ASP A 110 -20.52 7.95 6.44
C ASP A 110 -19.43 8.55 7.35
N PRO A 111 -19.48 9.87 7.63
CA PRO A 111 -18.54 10.55 8.51
C PRO A 111 -18.57 10.10 9.98
N GLN A 112 -19.55 9.29 10.38
CA GLN A 112 -19.64 8.69 11.72
C GLN A 112 -18.86 7.37 11.80
N PHE A 113 -18.16 6.98 10.71
CA PHE A 113 -17.36 5.76 10.60
C PHE A 113 -18.18 4.47 10.79
N ASN A 114 -19.46 4.49 10.35
CA ASN A 114 -20.24 3.26 10.28
C ASN A 114 -19.67 2.35 9.18
N TRP A 115 -19.43 1.08 9.52
CA TRP A 115 -18.89 0.12 8.60
C TRP A 115 -19.82 -0.15 7.42
N GLU A 116 -19.20 -0.35 6.24
CA GLU A 116 -19.90 -0.83 5.05
C GLU A 116 -20.35 -2.29 5.23
N GLU A 117 -21.41 -2.68 4.55
CA GLU A 117 -21.86 -4.07 4.46
C GLU A 117 -20.79 -4.95 3.81
N LYS A 118 -20.51 -6.10 4.43
CA LYS A 118 -19.45 -7.03 3.96
C LYS A 118 -19.54 -7.42 2.49
N GLY A 119 -20.76 -7.47 1.93
CA GLY A 119 -20.98 -7.82 0.53
C GLY A 119 -20.41 -6.82 -0.48
N TYR A 120 -20.08 -5.60 -0.05
CA TYR A 120 -19.47 -4.57 -0.90
C TYR A 120 -17.97 -4.40 -0.65
N LEU A 121 -17.44 -5.03 0.39
CA LEU A 121 -16.03 -4.96 0.71
C LEU A 121 -15.25 -6.06 -0.03
N SER A 122 -13.99 -5.78 -0.33
CA SER A 122 -13.04 -6.70 -0.95
C SER A 122 -11.67 -6.54 -0.30
N GLY A 123 -10.92 -7.62 -0.22
CA GLY A 123 -9.53 -7.59 0.18
C GLY A 123 -9.23 -8.22 1.52
N TRP A 124 -7.96 -8.18 1.89
CA TRP A 124 -7.42 -8.79 3.09
C TRP A 124 -6.38 -7.85 3.69
N VAL A 125 -6.46 -7.67 5.01
CA VAL A 125 -5.52 -6.85 5.78
C VAL A 125 -5.03 -7.64 6.99
N ALA A 126 -3.74 -7.66 7.23
CA ALA A 126 -3.17 -8.19 8.46
C ALA A 126 -3.01 -7.07 9.50
N HIS A 127 -3.24 -7.38 10.76
CA HIS A 127 -3.14 -6.44 11.88
C HIS A 127 -2.15 -6.95 12.92
N GLY A 128 -1.33 -6.07 13.46
CA GLY A 128 -0.38 -6.37 14.52
C GLY A 128 0.89 -5.53 14.43
N ASP A 129 1.66 -5.51 15.52
CA ASP A 129 2.90 -4.75 15.64
C ASP A 129 4.13 -5.55 15.16
N ALA A 130 3.92 -6.72 14.56
CA ALA A 130 4.95 -7.64 14.08
C ALA A 130 4.53 -8.28 12.76
N PRO A 131 5.49 -8.84 12.00
CA PRO A 131 5.20 -9.58 10.78
C PRO A 131 4.21 -10.73 11.01
N PHE A 132 3.46 -11.10 9.96
CA PHE A 132 2.51 -12.20 9.97
C PHE A 132 1.39 -12.06 11.01
N GLY A 133 0.85 -10.85 11.11
CA GLY A 133 -0.23 -10.49 12.01
C GLY A 133 -1.55 -11.23 11.72
N LYS A 134 -2.56 -10.97 12.55
CA LYS A 134 -3.89 -11.56 12.38
C LYS A 134 -4.58 -11.03 11.13
N ILE A 135 -4.97 -11.91 10.22
CA ILE A 135 -5.63 -11.56 8.96
C ILE A 135 -7.13 -11.30 9.17
N SER A 136 -7.61 -10.19 8.65
CA SER A 136 -9.03 -9.89 8.43
C SER A 136 -9.35 -9.97 6.94
N ALA A 137 -10.32 -10.82 6.56
CA ALA A 137 -10.85 -10.91 5.20
C ALA A 137 -12.18 -10.16 5.15
N PHE A 138 -12.33 -9.27 4.17
CA PHE A 138 -13.51 -8.41 4.07
C PHE A 138 -14.51 -8.92 3.04
N GLY A 139 -14.06 -9.57 1.99
CA GLY A 139 -14.93 -10.14 0.95
C GLY A 139 -14.11 -10.82 -0.14
N PRO A 140 -14.75 -11.16 -1.28
CA PRO A 140 -14.04 -11.81 -2.37
C PRO A 140 -12.95 -10.90 -2.94
N ALA A 141 -11.78 -11.49 -3.22
CA ALA A 141 -10.67 -10.82 -3.87
C ALA A 141 -10.08 -11.75 -4.95
N PRO A 142 -9.64 -11.23 -6.10
CA PRO A 142 -9.72 -9.82 -6.51
C PRO A 142 -11.13 -9.39 -6.93
N ALA A 143 -11.45 -8.12 -6.79
CA ALA A 143 -12.69 -7.51 -7.26
C ALA A 143 -12.41 -6.10 -7.81
N ALA A 144 -13.22 -5.67 -8.81
CA ALA A 144 -13.22 -4.30 -9.25
C ALA A 144 -13.85 -3.41 -8.16
N CYS A 145 -13.13 -2.39 -7.69
CA CYS A 145 -13.53 -1.50 -6.62
C CYS A 145 -13.65 -0.05 -7.10
N GLU A 146 -14.57 0.70 -6.50
CA GLU A 146 -14.75 2.14 -6.71
C GLU A 146 -13.89 2.98 -5.74
N LEU A 147 -13.53 2.39 -4.59
CA LEU A 147 -12.62 2.94 -3.59
C LEU A 147 -11.66 1.84 -3.15
N MET A 148 -10.40 2.19 -2.93
CA MET A 148 -9.38 1.24 -2.46
C MET A 148 -8.37 1.92 -1.53
N ASP A 149 -7.65 1.08 -0.81
CA ASP A 149 -6.56 1.43 0.09
C ASP A 149 -5.29 0.63 -0.28
#